data_86a2b4b6fd275736ea2a09c6ef9d6e87
#
_entry.id   86a2b4b6fd275736ea2a09c6ef9d6e87
#
_cell.length_a   1.000
_cell.length_b   1.000
_cell.length_c   1.000
_cell.angle_alpha   90.00
_cell.angle_beta   90.00
_cell.angle_gamma   90.00
#
_symmetry.space_group_name_H-M   'P 1'
#
loop_
_entity.id
_entity.type
_entity.pdbx_description
1 polymer ?
#
loop_
_entity_poly.entity_id
_entity_poly.type
_entity_poly.pdbx_seq_one_letter_code
_entity_poly.pdbx_strand_id
1 'polypeptide(L)'
;SIREEVQKMSDMVGNLLNISSMEHELENVEKQRLNLSETVEYMMLKYDALFHKKNLKIASEIEKDCRILGNREYIEQAAGNYIMNAFAHCGEGRHMKISLAKKDGKAVFGVYNDSEPLTDEEKRKIWEKYYQGEEQTGHSGLGLHIVKTVITMQGGEYGVENEKTGVRFWFSLPLV
;
A
#
# COMPACT_ATOMS: atom_id res chain seq x y z
N SER A 1 -21.13 -5.66 16.22
CA SER A 1 -22.48 -6.20 15.94
C SER A 1 -22.39 -7.33 14.93
N ILE A 2 -23.45 -8.12 14.84
CA ILE A 2 -23.57 -9.21 13.85
C ILE A 2 -23.44 -8.66 12.43
N ARG A 3 -24.00 -7.49 12.17
CA ARG A 3 -23.91 -6.82 10.86
C ARG A 3 -22.46 -6.47 10.49
N GLU A 4 -21.68 -5.98 11.45
CA GLU A 4 -20.28 -5.65 11.25
C GLU A 4 -19.43 -6.89 11.00
N GLU A 5 -19.70 -7.97 11.75
CA GLU A 5 -19.01 -9.24 11.58
C GLU A 5 -19.30 -9.87 10.21
N VAL A 6 -20.57 -9.84 9.79
CA VAL A 6 -20.96 -10.32 8.45
C VAL A 6 -20.29 -9.49 7.37
N GLN A 7 -20.21 -8.16 7.53
CA GLN A 7 -19.54 -7.30 6.58
C GLN A 7 -18.03 -7.61 6.50
N LYS A 8 -17.36 -7.82 7.63
CA LYS A 8 -15.96 -8.23 7.66
C LYS A 8 -15.75 -9.56 6.95
N MET A 9 -16.59 -10.54 7.19
CA MET A 9 -16.51 -11.84 6.53
C MET A 9 -16.71 -11.71 5.02
N SER A 10 -17.69 -10.92 4.60
CA SER A 10 -17.95 -10.65 3.19
C SER A 10 -16.76 -9.99 2.51
N ASP A 11 -16.13 -9.01 3.17
CA ASP A 11 -14.94 -8.32 2.66
C ASP A 11 -13.75 -9.28 2.55
N MET A 12 -13.56 -10.15 3.55
CA MET A 12 -12.50 -11.17 3.53
C MET A 12 -12.67 -12.15 2.39
N VAL A 13 -13.88 -12.64 2.16
CA VAL A 13 -14.18 -13.56 1.04
C VAL A 13 -13.95 -12.85 -0.29
N GLY A 14 -14.42 -11.62 -0.44
CA GLY A 14 -14.22 -10.82 -1.64
C GLY A 14 -12.73 -10.59 -1.93
N ASN A 15 -11.95 -10.25 -0.90
CA ASN A 15 -10.50 -10.05 -1.04
C ASN A 15 -9.78 -11.35 -1.37
N LEU A 16 -10.18 -12.48 -0.78
CA LEU A 16 -9.59 -13.78 -1.09
C LEU A 16 -9.83 -14.19 -2.54
N LEU A 17 -11.05 -14.02 -3.04
CA LEU A 17 -11.39 -14.28 -4.43
C LEU A 17 -10.61 -13.35 -5.37
N ASN A 18 -10.45 -12.08 -4.99
CA ASN A 18 -9.69 -11.10 -5.76
C ASN A 18 -8.20 -11.47 -5.84
N ILE A 19 -7.60 -11.94 -4.74
CA ILE A 19 -6.20 -12.41 -4.72
C ILE A 19 -6.05 -13.61 -5.65
N SER A 20 -6.92 -14.61 -5.55
CA SER A 20 -6.86 -15.81 -6.38
C SER A 20 -6.99 -15.48 -7.86
N SER A 21 -7.94 -14.63 -8.22
CA SER A 21 -8.14 -14.13 -9.58
C SER A 21 -6.93 -13.32 -10.06
N MET A 22 -6.39 -12.46 -9.21
CA MET A 22 -5.24 -11.62 -9.48
C MET A 22 -3.98 -12.44 -9.78
N GLU A 23 -3.69 -13.46 -8.98
CA GLU A 23 -2.55 -14.34 -9.20
C GLU A 23 -2.61 -15.01 -10.58
N HIS A 24 -3.81 -15.47 -10.97
CA HIS A 24 -4.04 -16.08 -12.28
C HIS A 24 -3.89 -15.05 -13.43
N GLU A 25 -4.48 -13.87 -13.27
CA GLU A 25 -4.43 -12.82 -14.29
C GLU A 25 -3.02 -12.26 -14.48
N LEU A 26 -2.26 -12.07 -13.40
CA LEU A 26 -0.90 -11.51 -13.44
C LEU A 26 0.08 -12.40 -14.20
N GLU A 27 -0.16 -13.73 -14.24
CA GLU A 27 0.64 -14.64 -15.05
C GLU A 27 0.50 -14.38 -16.56
N ASN A 28 -0.63 -13.80 -16.97
CA ASN A 28 -1.02 -13.61 -18.36
C ASN A 28 -1.11 -12.14 -18.79
N VAL A 29 -0.90 -11.20 -17.87
CA VAL A 29 -1.06 -9.77 -18.15
C VAL A 29 0.13 -9.21 -18.91
N GLU A 30 -0.16 -8.55 -20.02
CA GLU A 30 0.80 -7.75 -20.74
C GLU A 30 1.14 -6.48 -19.96
N LYS A 31 2.41 -6.30 -19.63
CA LYS A 31 2.87 -5.10 -18.95
C LYS A 31 2.91 -3.93 -19.93
N GLN A 32 2.44 -2.78 -19.50
CA GLN A 32 2.45 -1.56 -20.30
C GLN A 32 3.38 -0.52 -19.66
N ARG A 33 3.92 0.35 -20.48
CA ARG A 33 4.68 1.51 -19.99
C ARG A 33 3.71 2.49 -19.36
N LEU A 34 4.03 2.94 -18.15
CA LEU A 34 3.23 3.92 -17.47
C LEU A 34 4.10 4.89 -16.65
N ASN A 35 3.56 6.07 -16.40
CA ASN A 35 4.19 7.09 -15.57
C ASN A 35 3.65 6.95 -14.16
N LEU A 36 4.42 6.34 -13.27
CA LEU A 36 4.01 6.11 -11.88
C LEU A 36 3.79 7.43 -11.14
N SER A 37 4.53 8.48 -11.49
CA SER A 37 4.37 9.80 -10.88
C SER A 37 2.96 10.34 -11.07
N GLU A 38 2.44 10.26 -12.28
CA GLU A 38 1.06 10.69 -12.59
C GLU A 38 0.03 9.82 -11.86
N THR A 39 0.28 8.53 -11.78
CA THR A 39 -0.60 7.60 -11.06
C THR A 39 -0.69 7.93 -9.58
N VAL A 40 0.45 8.20 -8.95
CA VAL A 40 0.50 8.56 -7.51
C VAL A 40 -0.20 9.91 -7.27
N GLU A 41 0.04 10.89 -8.11
CA GLU A 41 -0.62 12.21 -8.01
C GLU A 41 -2.14 12.08 -8.11
N TYR A 42 -2.62 11.27 -9.05
CA TYR A 42 -4.05 10.97 -9.19
C TYR A 42 -4.62 10.33 -7.92
N MET A 43 -3.90 9.38 -7.33
CA MET A 43 -4.36 8.71 -6.11
C MET A 43 -4.40 9.65 -4.92
N MET A 44 -3.46 10.58 -4.80
CA MET A 44 -3.48 11.58 -3.74
C MET A 44 -4.73 12.46 -3.81
N LEU A 45 -5.13 12.86 -5.01
CA LEU A 45 -6.39 13.60 -5.21
C LEU A 45 -7.59 12.73 -4.80
N LYS A 46 -7.58 11.48 -5.16
CA LYS A 46 -8.66 10.53 -4.83
C LYS A 46 -8.87 10.38 -3.32
N TYR A 47 -7.79 10.35 -2.53
CA TYR A 47 -7.87 10.15 -1.07
C TYR A 47 -7.92 11.44 -0.25
N ASP A 48 -7.84 12.60 -0.88
CA ASP A 48 -7.76 13.91 -0.20
C ASP A 48 -8.90 14.12 0.81
N ALA A 49 -10.13 13.80 0.42
CA ALA A 49 -11.30 13.96 1.30
C ALA A 49 -11.21 13.10 2.57
N LEU A 50 -10.65 11.88 2.46
CA LEU A 50 -10.45 11.01 3.61
C LEU A 50 -9.42 11.58 4.57
N PHE A 51 -8.33 12.15 4.05
CA PHE A 51 -7.29 12.75 4.86
C PHE A 51 -7.83 13.93 5.67
N HIS A 52 -8.67 14.76 5.06
CA HIS A 52 -9.32 15.88 5.73
C HIS A 52 -10.23 15.44 6.88
N LYS A 53 -10.95 14.34 6.74
CA LYS A 53 -11.83 13.82 7.80
C LYS A 53 -11.10 13.49 9.09
N LYS A 54 -9.84 13.07 8.99
CA LYS A 54 -8.98 12.76 10.14
C LYS A 54 -8.08 13.93 10.54
N ASN A 55 -8.18 15.05 9.87
CA ASN A 55 -7.29 16.21 10.05
C ASN A 55 -5.81 15.84 9.95
N LEU A 56 -5.47 14.91 9.07
CA LEU A 56 -4.09 14.46 8.91
C LEU A 56 -3.23 15.55 8.28
N LYS A 57 -2.00 15.64 8.75
CA LYS A 57 -0.99 16.51 8.17
C LYS A 57 -0.26 15.74 7.09
N ILE A 58 -0.64 15.98 5.83
CA ILE A 58 -0.11 15.25 4.69
C ILE A 58 1.05 16.01 4.06
N ALA A 59 2.20 15.36 3.92
CA ALA A 59 3.30 15.83 3.12
C ALA A 59 3.48 14.90 1.90
N SER A 60 3.98 15.44 0.81
CA SER A 60 4.28 14.65 -0.37
C SER A 60 5.56 15.11 -1.07
N GLU A 61 6.31 14.16 -1.58
CA GLU A 61 7.46 14.40 -2.43
C GLU A 61 7.41 13.42 -3.60
N ILE A 62 6.93 13.88 -4.74
CA ILE A 62 6.74 13.04 -5.92
C ILE A 62 7.70 13.49 -7.01
N GLU A 63 8.73 12.70 -7.27
CA GLU A 63 9.66 12.95 -8.38
C GLU A 63 8.95 12.68 -9.70
N LYS A 64 9.16 13.56 -10.68
CA LYS A 64 8.52 13.46 -11.99
C LYS A 64 9.13 12.36 -12.86
N ASP A 65 8.34 11.88 -13.79
CA ASP A 65 8.78 10.94 -14.83
C ASP A 65 9.37 9.62 -14.31
N CYS A 66 8.79 9.08 -13.25
CA CYS A 66 9.10 7.72 -12.79
C CYS A 66 8.37 6.73 -13.69
N ARG A 67 9.00 6.35 -14.79
CA ARG A 67 8.41 5.46 -15.80
C ARG A 67 8.77 4.02 -15.53
N ILE A 68 7.76 3.16 -15.56
CA ILE A 68 7.87 1.74 -15.25
C ILE A 68 7.10 0.90 -16.27
N LEU A 69 7.33 -0.42 -16.24
CA LEU A 69 6.48 -1.38 -16.92
C LEU A 69 5.58 -2.06 -15.88
N GLY A 70 4.30 -2.13 -16.13
CA GLY A 70 3.39 -2.80 -15.22
C GLY A 70 1.94 -2.69 -15.63
N ASN A 71 1.07 -3.24 -14.79
CA ASN A 71 -0.37 -3.08 -14.94
C ASN A 71 -0.85 -1.97 -14.01
N ARG A 72 -1.44 -0.94 -14.58
CA ARG A 72 -1.87 0.25 -13.83
C ARG A 72 -2.85 -0.07 -12.70
N GLU A 73 -3.85 -0.90 -12.97
CA GLU A 73 -4.87 -1.22 -11.96
C GLU A 73 -4.28 -1.93 -10.76
N TYR A 74 -3.40 -2.89 -10.98
CA TYR A 74 -2.75 -3.63 -9.88
C TYR A 74 -1.78 -2.76 -9.11
N ILE A 75 -1.04 -1.89 -9.79
CA ILE A 75 -0.14 -0.95 -9.12
C ILE A 75 -0.92 0.06 -8.29
N GLU A 76 -2.03 0.58 -8.81
CA GLU A 76 -2.93 1.45 -8.04
C GLU A 76 -3.47 0.73 -6.81
N GLN A 77 -3.81 -0.55 -6.94
CA GLN A 77 -4.28 -1.36 -5.82
C GLN A 77 -3.19 -1.52 -4.74
N ALA A 78 -1.95 -1.80 -5.14
CA ALA A 78 -0.83 -1.91 -4.20
C ALA A 78 -0.56 -0.58 -3.49
N ALA A 79 -0.46 0.51 -4.22
CA ALA A 79 -0.24 1.84 -3.65
C ALA A 79 -1.41 2.25 -2.74
N GLY A 80 -2.65 1.99 -3.17
CA GLY A 80 -3.84 2.27 -2.38
C GLY A 80 -3.89 1.50 -1.08
N ASN A 81 -3.45 0.23 -1.09
CA ASN A 81 -3.39 -0.56 0.13
C ASN A 81 -2.39 0.02 1.14
N TYR A 82 -1.24 0.52 0.68
CA TYR A 82 -0.30 1.21 1.57
C TYR A 82 -0.89 2.51 2.13
N ILE A 83 -1.55 3.30 1.28
CA ILE A 83 -2.17 4.56 1.70
C ILE A 83 -3.27 4.30 2.74
N MET A 84 -4.14 3.34 2.49
CA MET A 84 -5.23 3.01 3.40
C MET A 84 -4.73 2.37 4.71
N ASN A 85 -3.67 1.57 4.64
CA ASN A 85 -3.02 1.03 5.82
C ASN A 85 -2.46 2.17 6.71
N ALA A 86 -1.74 3.11 6.11
CA ALA A 86 -1.21 4.26 6.82
C ALA A 86 -2.33 5.13 7.40
N PHE A 87 -3.39 5.36 6.63
CA PHE A 87 -4.56 6.11 7.07
C PHE A 87 -5.21 5.48 8.31
N ALA A 88 -5.36 4.16 8.31
CA ALA A 88 -5.98 3.43 9.42
C ALA A 88 -5.14 3.48 10.70
N HIS A 89 -3.82 3.42 10.58
CA HIS A 89 -2.91 3.42 11.72
C HIS A 89 -2.47 4.81 12.18
N CYS A 90 -2.68 5.83 11.36
CA CYS A 90 -2.32 7.20 11.69
C CYS A 90 -3.37 7.81 12.62
N GLY A 91 -2.96 8.30 13.78
CA GLY A 91 -3.86 9.00 14.70
C GLY A 91 -4.37 10.32 14.13
N GLU A 92 -5.55 10.75 14.59
CA GLU A 92 -6.13 12.03 14.18
C GLU A 92 -5.15 13.19 14.41
N GLY A 93 -5.01 14.05 13.42
CA GLY A 93 -4.14 15.22 13.47
C GLY A 93 -2.65 14.93 13.34
N ARG A 94 -2.27 13.66 13.14
CA ARG A 94 -0.88 13.24 13.04
C ARG A 94 -0.35 13.32 11.61
N HIS A 95 0.92 12.98 11.43
CA HIS A 95 1.62 13.15 10.15
C HIS A 95 1.61 11.89 9.31
N MET A 96 1.40 12.09 8.01
CA MET A 96 1.50 11.06 6.99
C MET A 96 2.28 11.65 5.81
N LYS A 97 3.14 10.86 5.19
CA LYS A 97 3.93 11.31 4.02
C LYS A 97 3.88 10.29 2.90
N ILE A 98 3.63 10.78 1.69
CA ILE A 98 3.65 9.96 0.49
C ILE A 98 4.82 10.41 -0.37
N SER A 99 5.66 9.48 -0.79
CA SER A 99 6.87 9.78 -1.55
C SER A 99 7.05 8.86 -2.75
N LEU A 100 7.67 9.40 -3.79
CA LEU A 100 8.10 8.65 -4.96
C LEU A 100 9.42 9.24 -5.43
N ALA A 101 10.44 8.42 -5.58
CA ALA A 101 11.77 8.86 -6.00
C ALA A 101 12.43 7.82 -6.89
N LYS A 102 13.32 8.30 -7.75
CA LYS A 102 14.23 7.44 -8.53
C LYS A 102 15.46 7.17 -7.68
N LYS A 103 15.78 5.89 -7.51
CA LYS A 103 16.97 5.49 -6.76
C LYS A 103 17.54 4.18 -7.33
N ASP A 104 18.81 4.20 -7.71
CA ASP A 104 19.52 3.01 -8.20
C ASP A 104 18.79 2.26 -9.32
N GLY A 105 18.25 3.02 -10.29
CA GLY A 105 17.52 2.45 -11.43
C GLY A 105 16.12 1.98 -11.13
N LYS A 106 15.58 2.34 -9.96
CA LYS A 106 14.24 1.94 -9.52
C LYS A 106 13.39 3.14 -9.17
N ALA A 107 12.09 3.01 -9.37
CA ALA A 107 11.11 3.93 -8.80
C ALA A 107 10.73 3.39 -7.41
N VAL A 108 10.96 4.18 -6.37
CA VAL A 108 10.66 3.77 -4.98
C VAL A 108 9.48 4.59 -4.48
N PHE A 109 8.38 3.89 -4.21
CA PHE A 109 7.16 4.47 -3.63
C PHE A 109 7.14 4.19 -2.14
N GLY A 110 6.86 5.20 -1.33
CA GLY A 110 6.81 5.05 0.13
C GLY A 110 5.63 5.77 0.75
N VAL A 111 5.08 5.18 1.81
CA VAL A 111 4.04 5.79 2.62
C VAL A 111 4.44 5.69 4.08
N TYR A 112 4.61 6.85 4.70
CA TYR A 112 4.96 7.00 6.11
C TYR A 112 3.76 7.46 6.92
N ASN A 113 3.62 6.97 8.13
CA ASN A 113 2.72 7.54 9.12
C ASN A 113 3.33 7.51 10.52
N ASP A 114 3.00 8.51 11.31
CA ASP A 114 3.34 8.51 12.74
C ASP A 114 2.72 7.29 13.41
N SER A 115 3.52 6.55 14.15
CA SER A 115 3.06 5.38 14.93
C SER A 115 4.16 4.87 15.84
N GLU A 116 3.81 3.93 16.71
CA GLU A 116 4.78 3.15 17.46
C GLU A 116 5.56 2.25 16.51
N PRO A 117 6.82 1.92 16.82
CA PRO A 117 7.64 1.05 15.98
C PRO A 117 7.09 -0.38 15.93
N LEU A 118 7.27 -1.03 14.81
CA LEU A 118 7.00 -2.45 14.66
C LEU A 118 8.14 -3.28 15.26
N THR A 119 7.82 -4.38 15.90
CA THR A 119 8.82 -5.36 16.33
C THR A 119 9.36 -6.12 15.11
N ASP A 120 10.51 -6.79 15.27
CA ASP A 120 11.08 -7.60 14.18
C ASP A 120 10.14 -8.73 13.76
N GLU A 121 9.42 -9.33 14.73
CA GLU A 121 8.42 -10.34 14.44
C GLU A 121 7.25 -9.78 13.64
N GLU A 122 6.73 -8.62 14.04
CA GLU A 122 5.66 -7.93 13.29
C GLU A 122 6.09 -7.60 11.86
N LYS A 123 7.29 -7.08 11.66
CA LYS A 123 7.82 -6.77 10.32
C LYS A 123 7.84 -7.98 9.37
N ARG A 124 7.97 -9.19 9.92
CA ARG A 124 7.93 -10.41 9.12
C ARG A 124 6.51 -10.89 8.86
N LYS A 125 5.66 -10.82 9.86
CA LYS A 125 4.31 -11.41 9.84
C LYS A 125 3.25 -10.57 9.15
N ILE A 126 3.41 -9.25 9.09
CA ILE A 126 2.40 -8.35 8.51
C ILE A 126 2.10 -8.62 7.04
N TRP A 127 2.97 -9.35 6.34
CA TRP A 127 2.78 -9.72 4.94
C TRP A 127 1.98 -11.01 4.74
N GLU A 128 1.71 -11.73 5.81
CA GLU A 128 0.97 -12.98 5.76
C GLU A 128 -0.53 -12.74 5.59
N LYS A 129 -1.21 -13.67 4.90
CA LYS A 129 -2.66 -13.61 4.77
C LYS A 129 -3.32 -13.62 6.14
N TYR A 130 -4.33 -12.75 6.32
CA TYR A 130 -5.14 -12.65 7.54
C TYR A 130 -4.38 -12.20 8.78
N TYR A 131 -3.11 -11.83 8.68
CA TYR A 131 -2.41 -11.29 9.83
C TYR A 131 -2.98 -9.91 10.18
N GLN A 132 -3.43 -9.79 11.41
CA GLN A 132 -3.84 -8.53 12.02
C GLN A 132 -3.04 -8.44 13.31
N GLY A 133 -2.28 -7.39 13.52
CA GLY A 133 -1.55 -7.20 14.77
C GLY A 133 -2.49 -7.17 15.99
N GLU A 134 -1.93 -6.93 17.18
CA GLU A 134 -2.70 -6.87 18.45
C GLU A 134 -3.85 -5.85 18.41
N GLU A 135 -3.71 -4.80 17.60
CA GLU A 135 -4.78 -3.83 17.36
C GLU A 135 -5.59 -4.23 16.13
N GLN A 136 -6.80 -4.71 16.38
CA GLN A 136 -7.73 -5.02 15.30
C GLN A 136 -8.31 -3.71 14.75
N THR A 137 -7.79 -3.26 13.63
CA THR A 137 -8.16 -1.99 13.00
C THR A 137 -9.28 -2.12 11.96
N GLY A 138 -9.97 -3.25 11.92
CA GLY A 138 -11.04 -3.47 10.97
C GLY A 138 -10.59 -3.91 9.58
N HIS A 139 -9.30 -4.15 9.39
CA HIS A 139 -8.75 -4.69 8.15
C HIS A 139 -8.98 -6.18 8.04
N SER A 140 -9.16 -6.66 6.81
CA SER A 140 -9.28 -8.10 6.53
C SER A 140 -7.97 -8.88 6.75
N GLY A 141 -6.84 -8.19 6.93
CA GLY A 141 -5.53 -8.82 7.00
C GLY A 141 -4.97 -9.25 5.65
N LEU A 142 -5.56 -8.78 4.55
CA LEU A 142 -5.16 -9.14 3.18
C LEU A 142 -4.48 -8.00 2.42
N GLY A 143 -4.62 -6.76 2.87
CA GLY A 143 -4.10 -5.59 2.16
C GLY A 143 -2.60 -5.64 1.88
N LEU A 144 -1.79 -5.94 2.88
CA LEU A 144 -0.34 -6.02 2.71
C LEU A 144 0.07 -7.27 1.93
N HIS A 145 -0.67 -8.37 2.06
CA HIS A 145 -0.44 -9.56 1.24
C HIS A 145 -0.70 -9.27 -0.25
N ILE A 146 -1.69 -8.48 -0.56
CA ILE A 146 -1.97 -8.03 -1.94
C ILE A 146 -0.77 -7.24 -2.49
N VAL A 147 -0.21 -6.31 -1.71
CA VAL A 147 0.99 -5.55 -2.11
C VAL A 147 2.14 -6.50 -2.44
N LYS A 148 2.43 -7.44 -1.54
CA LYS A 148 3.45 -8.45 -1.75
C LYS A 148 3.24 -9.19 -3.06
N THR A 149 2.03 -9.68 -3.32
CA THR A 149 1.69 -10.45 -4.52
C THR A 149 1.88 -9.61 -5.78
N VAL A 150 1.28 -8.43 -5.83
CA VAL A 150 1.34 -7.53 -6.99
C VAL A 150 2.77 -7.14 -7.32
N ILE A 151 3.52 -6.68 -6.33
CA ILE A 151 4.86 -6.14 -6.56
C ILE A 151 5.84 -7.26 -6.92
N THR A 152 5.78 -8.40 -6.25
CA THR A 152 6.64 -9.55 -6.56
C THR A 152 6.42 -10.04 -7.99
N MET A 153 5.17 -10.17 -8.42
CA MET A 153 4.85 -10.65 -9.76
C MET A 153 5.21 -9.65 -10.85
N GLN A 154 5.37 -8.38 -10.52
CA GLN A 154 5.83 -7.37 -11.46
C GLN A 154 7.34 -7.10 -11.40
N GLY A 155 8.09 -7.98 -10.71
CA GLY A 155 9.54 -7.91 -10.65
C GLY A 155 10.09 -6.86 -9.69
N GLY A 156 9.28 -6.41 -8.75
CA GLY A 156 9.68 -5.40 -7.77
C GLY A 156 10.02 -5.99 -6.40
N GLU A 157 10.36 -5.09 -5.50
CA GLU A 157 10.65 -5.38 -4.10
C GLU A 157 9.74 -4.57 -3.21
N TYR A 158 9.54 -5.02 -1.98
CA TYR A 158 8.70 -4.35 -1.00
C TYR A 158 9.30 -4.49 0.40
N GLY A 159 8.87 -3.63 1.30
CA GLY A 159 9.35 -3.72 2.67
C GLY A 159 8.73 -2.69 3.60
N VAL A 160 9.18 -2.73 4.84
CA VAL A 160 8.77 -1.81 5.89
C VAL A 160 9.97 -1.43 6.73
N GLU A 161 10.02 -0.17 7.14
CA GLU A 161 11.09 0.36 7.99
C GLU A 161 10.50 1.14 9.15
N ASN A 162 11.07 0.96 10.34
CA ASN A 162 10.82 1.89 11.43
C ASN A 162 11.64 3.16 11.19
N GLU A 163 10.98 4.30 11.35
CA GLU A 163 11.65 5.59 11.37
C GLU A 163 11.59 6.18 12.79
N LYS A 164 12.20 7.33 13.00
CA LYS A 164 12.32 7.93 14.33
C LYS A 164 10.97 8.12 15.03
N THR A 165 9.94 8.50 14.29
CA THR A 165 8.61 8.83 14.85
C THR A 165 7.47 8.02 14.26
N GLY A 166 7.76 7.02 13.45
CA GLY A 166 6.72 6.24 12.79
C GLY A 166 7.24 5.10 11.97
N VAL A 167 6.45 4.67 11.02
CA VAL A 167 6.73 3.51 10.17
C VAL A 167 6.53 3.90 8.70
N ARG A 168 7.42 3.44 7.85
CA ARG A 168 7.37 3.66 6.40
C ARG A 168 7.25 2.34 5.68
N PHE A 169 6.18 2.18 4.91
CA PHE A 169 6.01 1.07 3.96
C PHE A 169 6.47 1.52 2.58
N TRP A 170 7.16 0.65 1.87
CA TRP A 170 7.67 1.01 0.54
C TRP A 170 7.59 -0.17 -0.43
N PHE A 171 7.58 0.15 -1.71
CA PHE A 171 7.87 -0.81 -2.76
C PHE A 171 8.70 -0.14 -3.84
N SER A 172 9.40 -0.95 -4.63
CA SER A 172 10.18 -0.47 -5.75
C SER A 172 9.91 -1.28 -7.01
N LEU A 173 9.96 -0.60 -8.14
CA LEU A 173 9.81 -1.22 -9.45
C LEU A 173 10.92 -0.71 -10.38
N PRO A 174 11.46 -1.55 -11.28
CA PRO A 174 12.50 -1.10 -12.20
C PRO A 174 12.04 0.05 -13.09
N LEU A 175 12.88 1.07 -13.23
CA LEU A 175 12.66 2.16 -14.20
C LEU A 175 12.90 1.65 -15.62
N VAL A 176 12.19 2.19 -16.58
CA VAL A 176 12.35 1.88 -18.00
C VAL A 176 12.67 3.12 -18.82
#